data_85dcf23f9101baff1f884df741ee9b40
#
_entry.id   85dcf23f9101baff1f884df741ee9b40
#
_cell.length_a   1.000
_cell.length_b   1.000
_cell.length_c   1.000
_cell.angle_alpha   90.00
_cell.angle_beta   90.00
_cell.angle_gamma   90.00
#
_symmetry.space_group_name_H-M   'P 1'
#
loop_
_entity.id
_entity.type
_entity.pdbx_description
1 polymer ?
#
loop_
_entity_poly.entity_id
_entity_poly.type
_entity_poly.pdbx_seq_one_letter_code
_entity_poly.pdbx_strand_id
1 'polypeptide(L)'
;MEISSFTQTVDAEFAPKSTYLNTATCGLLPRRTVEGGVKALVDENAAGAVPGGGSFEVVDRARARFAGLVGVGPDRVAIGSSVAVHVGLIAASLAQGAEVLVPEGEFSSAVGPFAARGDLRMRYVPLDGMAEAVRPTTSLVALSSVQSADGRLADLDAVRAAAAAHGARVLLDATQSAGWLPLDAGAYDYTVTGGFKFLLCPRGTSFLTVTEEAQETLRPLYAGMMAAEDRWGSVYGPVERLAGTARRFDAAPAFLAYHGAEHSLALLAEIGIDAVHAHNTALAARFRTGLAGIGHEPVPGRTAIVAVPGLGSREPALARAGITVSDRAGNLRAAFHLYNTQADVDHALEVLAD
;
A
#
# COMPACT_ATOMS: atom_id res chain seq x y z
N MET A 1 23.03 5.92 -2.95
CA MET A 1 23.36 6.62 -1.67
C MET A 1 24.43 5.81 -0.97
N GLU A 2 25.48 6.46 -0.43
CA GLU A 2 26.49 5.76 0.38
C GLU A 2 25.88 5.22 1.68
N ILE A 3 26.38 4.09 2.21
CA ILE A 3 25.84 3.44 3.42
C ILE A 3 25.80 4.40 4.62
N SER A 4 26.83 5.25 4.78
CA SER A 4 26.88 6.23 5.88
C SER A 4 25.75 7.28 5.77
N SER A 5 25.43 7.72 4.56
CA SER A 5 24.34 8.67 4.28
C SER A 5 22.95 8.06 4.53
N PHE A 6 22.75 6.79 4.15
CA PHE A 6 21.52 6.05 4.43
C PHE A 6 21.24 5.96 5.92
N THR A 7 22.21 5.45 6.71
CA THR A 7 22.07 5.30 8.17
C THR A 7 21.82 6.64 8.85
N GLN A 8 22.56 7.68 8.47
CA GLN A 8 22.38 9.03 9.05
C GLN A 8 20.98 9.59 8.79
N THR A 9 20.43 9.41 7.56
CA THR A 9 19.07 9.85 7.23
C THR A 9 18.03 9.08 8.04
N VAL A 10 18.18 7.76 8.17
CA VAL A 10 17.25 6.91 8.92
C VAL A 10 17.27 7.25 10.41
N ASP A 11 18.44 7.38 11.04
CA ASP A 11 18.58 7.72 12.46
C ASP A 11 18.03 9.11 12.79
N ALA A 12 18.07 10.04 11.82
CA ALA A 12 17.45 11.35 11.98
C ALA A 12 15.91 11.30 12.01
N GLU A 13 15.31 10.31 11.35
CA GLU A 13 13.85 10.21 11.16
C GLU A 13 13.16 9.23 12.11
N PHE A 14 13.88 8.23 12.65
CA PHE A 14 13.29 7.18 13.46
C PHE A 14 14.07 6.93 14.74
N ALA A 15 13.35 6.85 15.86
CA ALA A 15 13.90 6.48 17.16
C ALA A 15 12.91 5.55 17.89
N PRO A 16 12.67 4.32 17.39
CA PRO A 16 11.75 3.39 18.04
C PRO A 16 12.28 3.00 19.42
N LYS A 17 11.38 2.94 20.42
CA LYS A 17 11.71 2.54 21.80
C LYS A 17 11.64 1.01 22.00
N SER A 18 11.28 0.27 20.97
CA SER A 18 11.11 -1.19 20.98
C SER A 18 11.50 -1.75 19.62
N THR A 19 11.78 -3.03 19.56
CA THR A 19 11.98 -3.75 18.30
C THR A 19 10.64 -3.87 17.55
N TYR A 20 10.41 -2.99 16.57
CA TYR A 20 9.15 -2.92 15.84
C TYR A 20 9.23 -3.65 14.48
N LEU A 21 8.75 -4.88 14.42
CA LEU A 21 8.76 -5.76 13.24
C LEU A 21 7.35 -5.93 12.64
N ASN A 22 6.53 -4.84 12.59
CA ASN A 22 5.12 -4.97 12.22
C ASN A 22 4.64 -3.94 11.18
N THR A 23 5.53 -3.51 10.28
CA THR A 23 5.23 -2.55 9.19
C THR A 23 4.06 -3.02 8.32
N ALA A 24 3.94 -4.32 8.08
CA ALA A 24 2.84 -4.90 7.31
C ALA A 24 1.44 -4.69 7.94
N THR A 25 1.38 -4.29 9.23
CA THR A 25 0.15 -3.83 9.90
C THR A 25 0.05 -2.31 9.86
N CYS A 26 1.12 -1.61 10.27
CA CYS A 26 1.22 -0.15 10.24
C CYS A 26 2.69 0.26 10.26
N GLY A 27 3.13 1.14 9.38
CA GLY A 27 4.48 1.71 9.42
C GLY A 27 4.62 2.76 10.53
N LEU A 28 5.83 2.90 11.08
CA LEU A 28 6.15 4.02 11.95
C LEU A 28 6.27 5.29 11.12
N LEU A 29 5.71 6.38 11.61
CA LEU A 29 5.80 7.66 10.92
C LEU A 29 7.21 8.25 11.09
N PRO A 30 7.84 8.76 10.02
CA PRO A 30 9.06 9.55 10.14
C PRO A 30 8.86 10.79 11.00
N ARG A 31 9.92 11.28 11.64
CA ARG A 31 9.87 12.51 12.46
C ARG A 31 9.36 13.70 11.65
N ARG A 32 9.87 13.90 10.44
CA ARG A 32 9.41 14.98 9.53
C ARG A 32 7.92 14.92 9.23
N THR A 33 7.34 13.72 9.18
CA THR A 33 5.90 13.51 8.95
C THR A 33 5.08 13.96 10.16
N VAL A 34 5.51 13.60 11.36
CA VAL A 34 4.83 14.00 12.61
C VAL A 34 4.94 15.50 12.83
N GLU A 35 6.17 16.06 12.72
CA GLU A 35 6.43 17.49 12.91
C GLU A 35 5.71 18.34 11.85
N GLY A 36 5.81 17.96 10.57
CA GLY A 36 5.15 18.68 9.47
C GLY A 36 3.64 18.68 9.57
N GLY A 37 3.03 17.52 9.89
CA GLY A 37 1.57 17.41 10.06
C GLY A 37 1.07 18.23 11.26
N VAL A 38 1.76 18.15 12.41
CA VAL A 38 1.41 18.92 13.61
C VAL A 38 1.63 20.41 13.38
N LYS A 39 2.77 20.79 12.78
CA LYS A 39 3.07 22.18 12.46
C LYS A 39 2.01 22.81 11.56
N ALA A 40 1.62 22.12 10.48
CA ALA A 40 0.60 22.60 9.58
C ALA A 40 -0.74 22.86 10.32
N LEU A 41 -1.16 21.94 11.18
CA LEU A 41 -2.37 22.09 11.97
C LEU A 41 -2.30 23.30 12.91
N VAL A 42 -1.19 23.46 13.62
CA VAL A 42 -0.98 24.57 14.59
C VAL A 42 -0.92 25.90 13.88
N ASP A 43 -0.13 26.00 12.81
CA ASP A 43 0.08 27.26 12.07
C ASP A 43 -1.22 27.69 11.35
N GLU A 44 -1.92 26.78 10.69
CA GLU A 44 -3.19 27.08 10.02
C GLU A 44 -4.28 27.51 11.02
N ASN A 45 -4.37 26.82 12.16
CA ASN A 45 -5.33 27.18 13.20
C ASN A 45 -5.00 28.53 13.84
N ALA A 46 -3.72 28.81 14.10
CA ALA A 46 -3.28 30.09 14.67
C ALA A 46 -3.48 31.25 13.70
N ALA A 47 -3.35 31.02 12.40
CA ALA A 47 -3.61 32.00 11.35
C ALA A 47 -5.11 32.26 11.10
N GLY A 48 -6.01 31.52 11.77
CA GLY A 48 -7.45 31.58 11.49
C GLY A 48 -7.81 30.97 10.15
N ALA A 49 -6.88 30.23 9.52
CA ALA A 49 -7.17 29.46 8.33
C ALA A 49 -8.01 28.22 8.71
N VAL A 50 -8.95 27.85 7.83
CA VAL A 50 -9.65 26.58 7.99
C VAL A 50 -8.66 25.47 7.74
N PRO A 51 -8.39 24.56 8.71
CA PRO A 51 -7.51 23.44 8.47
C PRO A 51 -7.95 22.66 7.23
N GLY A 52 -7.06 22.57 6.23
CA GLY A 52 -7.38 22.01 4.92
C GLY A 52 -8.01 22.98 3.92
N GLY A 53 -8.39 24.18 4.33
CA GLY A 53 -8.88 25.23 3.42
C GLY A 53 -7.73 25.87 2.64
N GLY A 54 -7.35 25.30 1.50
CA GLY A 54 -6.22 25.76 0.69
C GLY A 54 -5.07 24.76 0.59
N SER A 55 -5.17 23.63 1.28
CA SER A 55 -4.16 22.58 1.23
C SER A 55 -4.22 21.70 -0.03
N PHE A 56 -4.84 22.17 -1.10
CA PHE A 56 -4.91 21.42 -2.37
C PHE A 56 -3.51 21.17 -2.94
N GLU A 57 -2.60 22.16 -2.82
CA GLU A 57 -1.23 22.01 -3.29
C GLU A 57 -0.47 20.93 -2.54
N VAL A 58 -0.72 20.73 -1.23
CA VAL A 58 -0.10 19.66 -0.44
C VAL A 58 -0.60 18.31 -0.92
N VAL A 59 -1.90 18.19 -1.18
CA VAL A 59 -2.50 16.98 -1.73
C VAL A 59 -1.93 16.68 -3.12
N ASP A 60 -1.80 17.69 -3.96
CA ASP A 60 -1.25 17.54 -5.32
C ASP A 60 0.26 17.24 -5.30
N ARG A 61 1.04 17.77 -4.32
CA ARG A 61 2.44 17.35 -4.11
C ARG A 61 2.54 15.90 -3.64
N ALA A 62 1.70 15.47 -2.69
CA ALA A 62 1.66 14.06 -2.24
C ALA A 62 1.33 13.11 -3.41
N ARG A 63 0.35 13.48 -4.26
CA ARG A 63 0.02 12.78 -5.50
C ARG A 63 1.21 12.64 -6.42
N ALA A 64 1.90 13.75 -6.70
CA ALA A 64 3.05 13.79 -7.61
C ALA A 64 4.22 12.95 -7.07
N ARG A 65 4.49 13.00 -5.75
CA ARG A 65 5.52 12.18 -5.12
C ARG A 65 5.19 10.69 -5.20
N PHE A 66 3.94 10.31 -4.89
CA PHE A 66 3.52 8.91 -5.03
C PHE A 66 3.65 8.44 -6.48
N ALA A 67 3.19 9.24 -7.44
CA ALA A 67 3.30 8.93 -8.87
C ALA A 67 4.74 8.65 -9.28
N GLY A 68 5.69 9.48 -8.84
CA GLY A 68 7.12 9.28 -9.10
C GLY A 68 7.68 8.00 -8.46
N LEU A 69 7.21 7.61 -7.26
CA LEU A 69 7.65 6.39 -6.60
C LEU A 69 7.19 5.10 -7.31
N VAL A 70 6.07 5.17 -8.04
CA VAL A 70 5.49 4.00 -8.73
C VAL A 70 5.56 4.10 -10.26
N GLY A 71 6.35 5.04 -10.80
CA GLY A 71 6.69 5.13 -12.21
C GLY A 71 5.59 5.61 -13.15
N VAL A 72 4.64 6.44 -12.67
CA VAL A 72 3.57 7.01 -13.49
C VAL A 72 3.51 8.54 -13.41
N GLY A 73 2.77 9.18 -14.31
CA GLY A 73 2.45 10.60 -14.22
C GLY A 73 1.39 10.88 -13.12
N PRO A 74 1.42 12.08 -12.48
CA PRO A 74 0.43 12.45 -11.49
C PRO A 74 -1.00 12.55 -12.04
N ASP A 75 -1.15 12.74 -13.34
CA ASP A 75 -2.40 12.70 -14.10
C ASP A 75 -3.10 11.34 -14.08
N ARG A 76 -2.34 10.27 -13.78
CA ARG A 76 -2.84 8.91 -13.65
C ARG A 76 -3.18 8.52 -12.21
N VAL A 77 -3.02 9.40 -11.24
CA VAL A 77 -3.22 9.11 -9.81
C VAL A 77 -4.46 9.79 -9.26
N ALA A 78 -5.37 9.03 -8.69
CA ALA A 78 -6.45 9.51 -7.82
C ALA A 78 -6.10 9.26 -6.35
N ILE A 79 -6.70 10.06 -5.45
CA ILE A 79 -6.51 9.97 -4.01
C ILE A 79 -7.79 9.56 -3.29
N GLY A 80 -7.64 8.99 -2.10
CA GLY A 80 -8.76 8.60 -1.25
C GLY A 80 -8.33 8.33 0.19
N SER A 81 -9.23 7.76 0.97
CA SER A 81 -9.00 7.48 2.39
C SER A 81 -8.60 6.04 2.69
N SER A 82 -8.89 5.09 1.80
CA SER A 82 -8.59 3.67 1.98
C SER A 82 -8.64 2.89 0.67
N VAL A 83 -7.98 1.73 0.63
CA VAL A 83 -8.04 0.79 -0.50
C VAL A 83 -9.48 0.41 -0.83
N ALA A 84 -10.31 0.12 0.17
CA ALA A 84 -11.71 -0.29 -0.04
C ALA A 84 -12.53 0.75 -0.80
N VAL A 85 -12.26 2.05 -0.63
CA VAL A 85 -12.92 3.13 -1.39
C VAL A 85 -12.59 3.02 -2.88
N HIS A 86 -11.32 2.85 -3.22
CA HIS A 86 -10.89 2.70 -4.61
C HIS A 86 -11.39 1.40 -5.26
N VAL A 87 -11.32 0.28 -4.50
CA VAL A 87 -11.86 -1.01 -4.98
C VAL A 87 -13.38 -0.91 -5.16
N GLY A 88 -14.09 -0.20 -4.29
CA GLY A 88 -15.51 0.06 -4.42
C GLY A 88 -15.86 0.84 -5.68
N LEU A 89 -15.06 1.84 -6.03
CA LEU A 89 -15.20 2.60 -7.29
C LEU A 89 -15.06 1.67 -8.52
N ILE A 90 -14.03 0.82 -8.52
CA ILE A 90 -13.79 -0.15 -9.61
C ILE A 90 -14.94 -1.16 -9.65
N ALA A 91 -15.32 -1.72 -8.50
CA ALA A 91 -16.42 -2.68 -8.41
C ALA A 91 -17.72 -2.12 -8.98
N ALA A 92 -18.08 -0.88 -8.61
CA ALA A 92 -19.29 -0.22 -9.11
C ALA A 92 -19.28 0.08 -10.60
N SER A 93 -18.11 0.07 -11.23
CA SER A 93 -17.93 0.33 -12.65
C SER A 93 -17.99 -0.93 -13.51
N LEU A 94 -17.92 -2.13 -12.90
CA LEU A 94 -18.03 -3.39 -13.63
C LEU A 94 -19.49 -3.66 -14.06
N ALA A 95 -19.63 -4.30 -15.20
CA ALA A 95 -20.94 -4.74 -15.69
C ALA A 95 -21.54 -5.82 -14.76
N GLN A 96 -22.86 -5.89 -14.71
CA GLN A 96 -23.57 -6.98 -14.02
C GLN A 96 -23.13 -8.34 -14.58
N GLY A 97 -22.88 -9.31 -13.69
CA GLY A 97 -22.43 -10.64 -14.06
C GLY A 97 -20.95 -10.71 -14.50
N ALA A 98 -20.18 -9.62 -14.42
CA ALA A 98 -18.75 -9.65 -14.68
C ALA A 98 -18.03 -10.63 -13.76
N GLU A 99 -17.08 -11.39 -14.31
CA GLU A 99 -16.27 -12.32 -13.52
C GLU A 99 -15.04 -11.62 -12.95
N VAL A 100 -14.85 -11.73 -11.63
CA VAL A 100 -13.67 -11.25 -10.93
C VAL A 100 -12.90 -12.44 -10.39
N LEU A 101 -11.67 -12.63 -10.86
CA LEU A 101 -10.75 -13.66 -10.41
C LEU A 101 -9.87 -13.08 -9.29
N VAL A 102 -9.81 -13.77 -8.14
CA VAL A 102 -9.08 -13.35 -6.95
C VAL A 102 -8.36 -14.54 -6.31
N PRO A 103 -7.22 -14.34 -5.63
CA PRO A 103 -6.59 -15.42 -4.86
C PRO A 103 -7.41 -15.76 -3.60
N GLU A 104 -7.35 -17.02 -3.20
CA GLU A 104 -7.86 -17.46 -1.91
C GLU A 104 -7.11 -16.77 -0.77
N GLY A 105 -7.83 -16.35 0.27
CA GLY A 105 -7.22 -15.68 1.43
C GLY A 105 -6.78 -14.23 1.18
N GLU A 106 -7.20 -13.63 0.07
CA GLU A 106 -6.88 -12.23 -0.24
C GLU A 106 -7.43 -11.27 0.81
N PHE A 107 -6.76 -10.12 0.96
CA PHE A 107 -7.11 -9.13 1.97
C PHE A 107 -8.52 -8.54 1.72
N SER A 108 -9.31 -8.44 2.78
CA SER A 108 -10.72 -8.08 2.71
C SER A 108 -11.01 -6.76 1.99
N SER A 109 -10.15 -5.75 2.10
CA SER A 109 -10.32 -4.47 1.40
C SER A 109 -10.18 -4.61 -0.13
N ALA A 110 -9.42 -5.59 -0.61
CA ALA A 110 -9.24 -5.85 -2.03
C ALA A 110 -10.37 -6.72 -2.64
N VAL A 111 -11.13 -7.43 -1.80
CA VAL A 111 -12.16 -8.41 -2.25
C VAL A 111 -13.57 -8.00 -1.83
N GLY A 112 -13.71 -7.47 -0.61
CA GLY A 112 -15.01 -7.17 0.00
C GLY A 112 -15.93 -6.30 -0.86
N PRO A 113 -15.45 -5.19 -1.48
CA PRO A 113 -16.31 -4.36 -2.32
C PRO A 113 -16.86 -5.08 -3.55
N PHE A 114 -16.12 -6.03 -4.15
CA PHE A 114 -16.62 -6.86 -5.25
C PHE A 114 -17.68 -7.83 -4.76
N ALA A 115 -17.39 -8.55 -3.66
CA ALA A 115 -18.32 -9.52 -3.08
C ALA A 115 -19.62 -8.85 -2.60
N ALA A 116 -19.56 -7.64 -2.03
CA ALA A 116 -20.70 -6.88 -1.55
C ALA A 116 -21.67 -6.45 -2.67
N ARG A 117 -21.22 -6.42 -3.93
CA ARG A 117 -22.12 -6.13 -5.07
C ARG A 117 -23.19 -7.20 -5.27
N GLY A 118 -22.90 -8.46 -4.94
CA GLY A 118 -23.86 -9.57 -5.05
C GLY A 118 -24.25 -9.99 -6.46
N ASP A 119 -23.99 -9.16 -7.48
CA ASP A 119 -24.29 -9.42 -8.90
C ASP A 119 -23.04 -9.71 -9.74
N LEU A 120 -21.84 -9.74 -9.11
CA LEU A 120 -20.60 -10.15 -9.75
C LEU A 120 -20.32 -11.65 -9.53
N ARG A 121 -19.65 -12.28 -10.47
CA ARG A 121 -19.22 -13.67 -10.36
C ARG A 121 -17.82 -13.73 -9.76
N MET A 122 -17.72 -13.91 -8.43
CA MET A 122 -16.44 -14.07 -7.75
C MET A 122 -15.88 -15.48 -7.97
N ARG A 123 -14.62 -15.56 -8.38
CA ARG A 123 -13.91 -16.83 -8.53
C ARG A 123 -12.60 -16.79 -7.75
N TYR A 124 -12.48 -17.73 -6.81
CA TYR A 124 -11.34 -17.86 -5.93
C TYR A 124 -10.47 -19.02 -6.36
N VAL A 125 -9.15 -18.82 -6.40
CA VAL A 125 -8.16 -19.85 -6.75
C VAL A 125 -6.90 -19.67 -5.89
N PRO A 126 -6.09 -20.72 -5.70
CA PRO A 126 -4.79 -20.57 -5.06
C PRO A 126 -3.92 -19.51 -5.76
N LEU A 127 -3.10 -18.78 -4.99
CA LEU A 127 -2.24 -17.71 -5.52
C LEU A 127 -1.39 -18.20 -6.70
N ASP A 128 -0.80 -19.38 -6.58
CA ASP A 128 0.10 -19.96 -7.59
C ASP A 128 -0.65 -20.40 -8.87
N GLY A 129 -1.99 -20.54 -8.81
CA GLY A 129 -2.84 -20.90 -9.95
C GLY A 129 -3.50 -19.70 -10.64
N MET A 130 -3.17 -18.47 -10.24
CA MET A 130 -3.87 -17.27 -10.76
C MET A 130 -3.76 -17.13 -12.27
N ALA A 131 -2.57 -17.30 -12.85
CA ALA A 131 -2.35 -17.12 -14.29
C ALA A 131 -3.12 -18.15 -15.14
N GLU A 132 -3.02 -19.44 -14.77
CA GLU A 132 -3.72 -20.51 -15.46
C GLU A 132 -5.26 -20.42 -15.32
N ALA A 133 -5.71 -19.75 -14.28
CA ALA A 133 -7.14 -19.57 -14.02
C ALA A 133 -7.77 -18.44 -14.86
N VAL A 134 -7.02 -17.56 -15.48
CA VAL A 134 -7.57 -16.54 -16.38
C VAL A 134 -8.21 -17.19 -17.61
N ARG A 135 -9.37 -16.73 -18.01
CA ARG A 135 -10.13 -17.30 -19.14
C ARG A 135 -10.92 -16.20 -19.88
N PRO A 136 -11.46 -16.48 -21.09
CA PRO A 136 -12.16 -15.47 -21.90
C PRO A 136 -13.35 -14.78 -21.21
N THR A 137 -13.92 -15.37 -20.15
CA THR A 137 -15.00 -14.77 -19.36
C THR A 137 -14.52 -13.95 -18.18
N THR A 138 -13.21 -13.95 -17.88
CA THR A 138 -12.63 -13.15 -16.80
C THR A 138 -12.61 -11.68 -17.22
N SER A 139 -13.30 -10.83 -16.47
CA SER A 139 -13.36 -9.39 -16.73
C SER A 139 -12.28 -8.64 -15.96
N LEU A 140 -11.96 -9.09 -14.75
CA LEU A 140 -10.96 -8.48 -13.88
C LEU A 140 -10.21 -9.57 -13.12
N VAL A 141 -8.88 -9.44 -13.05
CA VAL A 141 -8.02 -10.15 -12.11
C VAL A 141 -7.65 -9.16 -11.00
N ALA A 142 -8.01 -9.46 -9.76
CA ALA A 142 -7.71 -8.59 -8.62
C ALA A 142 -6.88 -9.35 -7.59
N LEU A 143 -5.67 -8.85 -7.29
CA LEU A 143 -4.75 -9.53 -6.38
C LEU A 143 -3.79 -8.54 -5.71
N SER A 144 -3.27 -8.92 -4.53
CA SER A 144 -2.14 -8.23 -3.91
C SER A 144 -0.82 -8.70 -4.52
N SER A 145 0.08 -7.77 -4.79
CA SER A 145 1.45 -8.07 -5.25
C SER A 145 2.21 -8.94 -4.25
N VAL A 146 2.09 -8.58 -2.96
CA VAL A 146 2.62 -9.32 -1.82
C VAL A 146 1.47 -9.64 -0.88
N GLN A 147 1.29 -10.91 -0.56
CA GLN A 147 0.21 -11.35 0.30
C GLN A 147 0.40 -10.88 1.75
N SER A 148 -0.65 -10.29 2.31
CA SER A 148 -0.60 -9.72 3.65
C SER A 148 -0.44 -10.79 4.74
N ALA A 149 -0.97 -11.99 4.54
CA ALA A 149 -0.98 -13.05 5.54
C ALA A 149 0.41 -13.67 5.73
N ASP A 150 1.11 -13.92 4.64
CA ASP A 150 2.30 -14.78 4.62
C ASP A 150 3.52 -14.22 3.88
N GLY A 151 3.36 -13.08 3.20
CA GLY A 151 4.45 -12.43 2.46
C GLY A 151 4.78 -13.08 1.11
N ARG A 152 3.98 -14.04 0.61
CA ARG A 152 4.19 -14.59 -0.73
C ARG A 152 4.04 -13.51 -1.79
N LEU A 153 4.93 -13.53 -2.78
CA LEU A 153 4.90 -12.69 -3.96
C LEU A 153 4.12 -13.40 -5.07
N ALA A 154 3.14 -12.72 -5.67
CA ALA A 154 2.43 -13.24 -6.84
C ALA A 154 3.34 -13.26 -8.08
N ASP A 155 3.14 -14.22 -8.98
CA ASP A 155 3.77 -14.18 -10.31
C ASP A 155 3.05 -13.15 -11.20
N LEU A 156 3.45 -11.89 -11.03
CA LEU A 156 2.80 -10.76 -11.66
C LEU A 156 2.99 -10.77 -13.18
N ASP A 157 4.11 -11.26 -13.68
CA ASP A 157 4.37 -11.31 -15.13
C ASP A 157 3.49 -12.38 -15.80
N ALA A 158 3.37 -13.57 -15.21
CA ALA A 158 2.48 -14.61 -15.70
C ALA A 158 1.01 -14.16 -15.65
N VAL A 159 0.58 -13.51 -14.56
CA VAL A 159 -0.79 -12.99 -14.43
C VAL A 159 -1.10 -11.92 -15.49
N ARG A 160 -0.19 -10.97 -15.71
CA ARG A 160 -0.34 -9.93 -16.73
C ARG A 160 -0.42 -10.50 -18.13
N ALA A 161 0.46 -11.46 -18.45
CA ALA A 161 0.47 -12.12 -19.75
C ALA A 161 -0.85 -12.88 -20.01
N ALA A 162 -1.35 -13.61 -19.02
CA ALA A 162 -2.60 -14.32 -19.10
C ALA A 162 -3.80 -13.36 -19.23
N ALA A 163 -3.83 -12.29 -18.43
CA ALA A 163 -4.88 -11.27 -18.52
C ALA A 163 -4.92 -10.62 -19.92
N ALA A 164 -3.77 -10.21 -20.44
CA ALA A 164 -3.66 -9.62 -21.78
C ALA A 164 -4.13 -10.60 -22.89
N ALA A 165 -3.79 -11.89 -22.78
CA ALA A 165 -4.20 -12.92 -23.75
C ALA A 165 -5.73 -13.13 -23.81
N HIS A 166 -6.44 -12.80 -22.73
CA HIS A 166 -7.89 -12.97 -22.63
C HIS A 166 -8.68 -11.65 -22.57
N GLY A 167 -8.01 -10.50 -22.67
CA GLY A 167 -8.65 -9.19 -22.61
C GLY A 167 -9.21 -8.84 -21.21
N ALA A 168 -8.72 -9.49 -20.16
CA ALA A 168 -9.06 -9.17 -18.79
C ALA A 168 -8.22 -7.99 -18.28
N ARG A 169 -8.81 -7.13 -17.45
CA ARG A 169 -8.06 -6.08 -16.73
C ARG A 169 -7.39 -6.62 -15.49
N VAL A 170 -6.35 -5.92 -15.01
CA VAL A 170 -5.64 -6.26 -13.78
C VAL A 170 -5.72 -5.12 -12.79
N LEU A 171 -6.23 -5.43 -11.59
CA LEU A 171 -6.14 -4.60 -10.40
C LEU A 171 -5.07 -5.18 -9.47
N LEU A 172 -4.02 -4.42 -9.21
CA LEU A 172 -2.97 -4.77 -8.27
C LEU A 172 -3.12 -4.00 -6.95
N ASP A 173 -3.29 -4.70 -5.84
CA ASP A 173 -3.12 -4.08 -4.51
C ASP A 173 -1.62 -4.07 -4.15
N ALA A 174 -1.02 -2.88 -4.19
CA ALA A 174 0.38 -2.64 -3.88
C ALA A 174 0.62 -2.20 -2.43
N THR A 175 -0.37 -2.32 -1.54
CA THR A 175 -0.27 -1.86 -0.15
C THR A 175 0.87 -2.52 0.63
N GLN A 176 1.23 -3.75 0.30
CA GLN A 176 2.32 -4.49 0.95
C GLN A 176 3.65 -4.41 0.18
N SER A 177 3.71 -3.68 -0.95
CA SER A 177 4.89 -3.59 -1.80
C SER A 177 5.34 -2.16 -2.09
N ALA A 178 4.42 -1.23 -2.37
CA ALA A 178 4.77 0.16 -2.64
C ALA A 178 5.53 0.79 -1.46
N GLY A 179 6.66 1.41 -1.75
CA GLY A 179 7.55 2.03 -0.76
C GLY A 179 8.81 1.21 -0.45
N TRP A 180 8.87 -0.08 -0.85
CA TRP A 180 10.08 -0.88 -0.68
C TRP A 180 10.39 -1.82 -1.87
N LEU A 181 9.39 -2.29 -2.59
CA LEU A 181 9.56 -3.12 -3.78
C LEU A 181 9.47 -2.22 -5.01
N PRO A 182 10.46 -2.21 -5.92
CA PRO A 182 10.34 -1.51 -7.18
C PRO A 182 9.07 -1.92 -7.92
N LEU A 183 8.25 -0.95 -8.30
CA LEU A 183 6.95 -1.15 -8.92
C LEU A 183 6.79 -0.21 -10.11
N ASP A 184 6.46 -0.77 -11.27
CA ASP A 184 5.91 -0.03 -12.41
C ASP A 184 4.39 -0.16 -12.39
N ALA A 185 3.72 0.81 -11.78
CA ALA A 185 2.26 0.84 -11.74
C ALA A 185 1.65 1.07 -13.14
N GLY A 186 2.44 1.58 -14.08
CA GLY A 186 2.05 1.76 -15.49
C GLY A 186 1.72 0.47 -16.21
N ALA A 187 2.21 -0.65 -15.71
CA ALA A 187 2.01 -1.97 -16.27
C ALA A 187 0.65 -2.61 -15.94
N TYR A 188 -0.20 -1.96 -15.14
CA TYR A 188 -1.51 -2.46 -14.68
C TYR A 188 -2.62 -1.48 -15.01
N ASP A 189 -3.82 -1.98 -15.29
CA ASP A 189 -4.99 -1.12 -15.52
C ASP A 189 -5.29 -0.26 -14.30
N TYR A 190 -5.21 -0.90 -13.12
CA TYR A 190 -5.39 -0.26 -11.82
C TYR A 190 -4.34 -0.72 -10.83
N THR A 191 -3.79 0.21 -10.03
CA THR A 191 -3.15 -0.17 -8.76
C THR A 191 -3.81 0.57 -7.61
N VAL A 192 -3.95 -0.08 -6.46
CA VAL A 192 -4.43 0.56 -5.23
C VAL A 192 -3.37 0.42 -4.15
N THR A 193 -3.19 1.47 -3.34
CA THR A 193 -2.17 1.46 -2.29
C THR A 193 -2.68 2.20 -1.06
N GLY A 194 -2.73 1.52 0.09
CA GLY A 194 -2.93 2.16 1.38
C GLY A 194 -1.62 2.76 1.88
N GLY A 195 -1.62 4.05 2.24
CA GLY A 195 -0.38 4.77 2.56
C GLY A 195 0.25 4.42 3.90
N PHE A 196 -0.50 3.86 4.85
CA PHE A 196 -0.11 3.74 6.26
C PHE A 196 0.76 2.52 6.61
N LYS A 197 1.27 1.77 5.62
CA LYS A 197 2.16 0.63 5.80
C LYS A 197 3.57 0.98 5.33
N PHE A 198 3.98 0.45 4.19
CA PHE A 198 5.34 0.65 3.66
C PHE A 198 5.57 2.03 3.01
N LEU A 199 4.54 2.82 2.75
CA LEU A 199 4.71 4.23 2.39
C LEU A 199 4.89 5.14 3.60
N LEU A 200 4.77 4.62 4.83
CA LEU A 200 4.98 5.36 6.10
C LEU A 200 4.10 6.61 6.24
N CYS A 201 2.98 6.66 5.51
CA CYS A 201 2.05 7.78 5.59
C CYS A 201 1.07 7.63 6.76
N PRO A 202 0.45 8.71 7.23
CA PRO A 202 -0.64 8.62 8.19
C PRO A 202 -1.83 7.82 7.65
N ARG A 203 -2.60 7.20 8.56
CA ARG A 203 -3.89 6.57 8.20
C ARG A 203 -4.84 7.60 7.61
N GLY A 204 -5.68 7.17 6.67
CA GLY A 204 -6.57 8.06 5.91
C GLY A 204 -5.96 8.50 4.58
N THR A 205 -4.83 7.93 4.18
CA THR A 205 -4.23 8.14 2.86
C THR A 205 -4.29 6.86 2.03
N SER A 206 -4.69 7.00 0.78
CA SER A 206 -4.63 5.93 -0.22
C SER A 206 -4.54 6.52 -1.62
N PHE A 207 -3.98 5.73 -2.52
CA PHE A 207 -3.73 6.12 -3.91
C PHE A 207 -4.29 5.05 -4.85
N LEU A 208 -4.88 5.50 -5.95
CA LEU A 208 -5.31 4.68 -7.08
C LEU A 208 -4.57 5.16 -8.32
N THR A 209 -3.84 4.29 -9.01
CA THR A 209 -3.39 4.59 -10.37
C THR A 209 -4.34 3.98 -11.38
N VAL A 210 -4.55 4.66 -12.50
CA VAL A 210 -5.46 4.23 -13.55
C VAL A 210 -4.82 4.52 -14.91
N THR A 211 -4.82 3.54 -15.83
CA THR A 211 -4.40 3.81 -17.22
C THR A 211 -5.39 4.76 -17.90
N GLU A 212 -4.96 5.47 -18.93
CA GLU A 212 -5.84 6.35 -19.71
C GLU A 212 -7.06 5.59 -20.24
N GLU A 213 -6.85 4.41 -20.81
CA GLU A 213 -7.91 3.55 -21.30
C GLU A 213 -8.89 3.13 -20.20
N ALA A 214 -8.39 2.74 -19.03
CA ALA A 214 -9.22 2.32 -17.90
C ALA A 214 -10.01 3.49 -17.30
N GLN A 215 -9.52 4.74 -17.39
CA GLN A 215 -10.22 5.93 -16.93
C GLN A 215 -11.57 6.12 -17.65
N GLU A 216 -11.66 5.76 -18.94
CA GLU A 216 -12.88 5.91 -19.72
C GLU A 216 -14.04 5.01 -19.23
N THR A 217 -13.74 3.95 -18.51
CA THR A 217 -14.72 2.97 -18.03
C THR A 217 -15.07 3.11 -16.56
N LEU A 218 -14.29 3.87 -15.79
CA LEU A 218 -14.59 4.12 -14.39
C LEU A 218 -15.66 5.18 -14.21
N ARG A 219 -16.60 4.92 -13.29
CA ARG A 219 -17.64 5.87 -12.90
C ARG A 219 -17.13 6.72 -11.74
N PRO A 220 -17.16 8.05 -11.83
CA PRO A 220 -16.68 8.94 -10.76
C PRO A 220 -17.71 9.05 -9.61
N LEU A 221 -17.88 7.98 -8.84
CA LEU A 221 -18.91 7.85 -7.78
C LEU A 221 -18.81 8.90 -6.67
N TYR A 222 -17.59 9.37 -6.41
CA TYR A 222 -17.33 10.31 -5.31
C TYR A 222 -17.13 11.74 -5.83
N ALA A 223 -17.64 12.02 -7.05
CA ALA A 223 -17.48 13.30 -7.70
C ALA A 223 -18.09 14.44 -6.87
N GLY A 224 -17.24 15.13 -6.14
CA GLY A 224 -17.49 16.41 -5.48
C GLY A 224 -16.48 17.44 -5.99
N MET A 225 -16.34 18.55 -5.30
CA MET A 225 -15.43 19.63 -5.70
C MET A 225 -13.98 19.16 -5.96
N MET A 226 -13.50 18.12 -5.26
CA MET A 226 -12.15 17.58 -5.44
C MET A 226 -11.94 16.96 -6.82
N ALA A 227 -12.98 16.35 -7.37
CA ALA A 227 -12.99 15.71 -8.68
C ALA A 227 -13.26 16.71 -9.83
N ALA A 228 -13.66 17.93 -9.52
CA ALA A 228 -14.00 18.96 -10.49
C ALA A 228 -12.76 19.54 -11.20
N GLU A 229 -12.90 19.97 -12.45
CA GLU A 229 -11.85 20.72 -13.16
C GLU A 229 -11.51 22.00 -12.42
N ASP A 230 -12.54 22.80 -12.10
CA ASP A 230 -12.44 23.97 -11.20
C ASP A 230 -13.03 23.61 -9.83
N ARG A 231 -12.14 23.40 -8.86
CA ARG A 231 -12.53 23.01 -7.49
C ARG A 231 -13.39 24.08 -6.81
N TRP A 232 -12.97 25.36 -6.91
CA TRP A 232 -13.65 26.43 -6.20
C TRP A 232 -14.96 26.86 -6.87
N GLY A 233 -15.05 26.77 -8.18
CA GLY A 233 -16.28 27.00 -8.93
C GLY A 233 -17.32 25.88 -8.76
N SER A 234 -16.92 24.73 -8.20
CA SER A 234 -17.79 23.53 -8.05
C SER A 234 -18.14 23.21 -6.59
N VAL A 235 -18.14 24.22 -5.70
CA VAL A 235 -18.46 24.02 -4.26
C VAL A 235 -19.92 23.65 -4.04
N TYR A 236 -20.82 24.17 -4.86
CA TYR A 236 -22.27 23.97 -4.72
C TYR A 236 -22.87 23.34 -5.97
N GLY A 237 -23.89 22.51 -5.79
CA GLY A 237 -24.58 21.84 -6.89
C GLY A 237 -23.81 20.65 -7.47
N PRO A 238 -24.31 20.08 -8.57
CA PRO A 238 -23.62 19.00 -9.28
C PRO A 238 -22.33 19.53 -9.94
N VAL A 239 -21.30 18.69 -9.97
CA VAL A 239 -20.06 19.00 -10.72
C VAL A 239 -20.34 18.93 -12.21
N GLU A 240 -20.35 20.07 -12.89
CA GLU A 240 -20.66 20.13 -14.32
C GLU A 240 -19.51 19.62 -15.19
N ARG A 241 -18.25 19.90 -14.78
CA ARG A 241 -17.04 19.46 -15.49
C ARG A 241 -16.07 18.79 -14.53
N LEU A 242 -15.84 17.51 -14.79
CA LEU A 242 -14.85 16.72 -14.07
C LEU A 242 -13.45 17.04 -14.60
N ALA A 243 -12.43 16.80 -13.76
CA ALA A 243 -11.03 16.90 -14.18
C ALA A 243 -10.75 15.97 -15.37
N GLY A 244 -9.92 16.42 -16.30
CA GLY A 244 -9.49 15.63 -17.46
C GLY A 244 -8.50 14.50 -17.13
N THR A 245 -8.15 14.30 -15.86
CA THR A 245 -7.16 13.32 -15.38
C THR A 245 -7.79 12.37 -14.37
N ALA A 246 -7.03 11.41 -13.83
CA ALA A 246 -7.51 10.52 -12.78
C ALA A 246 -8.01 11.26 -11.52
N ARG A 247 -7.70 12.55 -11.36
CA ARG A 247 -8.27 13.40 -10.31
C ARG A 247 -9.80 13.44 -10.32
N ARG A 248 -10.45 13.13 -11.45
CA ARG A 248 -11.93 12.95 -11.54
C ARG A 248 -12.48 11.86 -10.62
N PHE A 249 -11.61 10.99 -10.10
CA PHE A 249 -11.96 9.90 -9.18
C PHE A 249 -11.58 10.20 -7.73
N ASP A 250 -11.10 11.42 -7.43
CA ASP A 250 -10.75 11.80 -6.06
C ASP A 250 -11.97 11.77 -5.15
N ALA A 251 -11.81 11.12 -4.00
CA ALA A 251 -12.66 11.36 -2.85
C ALA A 251 -12.13 12.55 -2.05
N ALA A 252 -12.97 13.20 -1.25
CA ALA A 252 -12.53 14.25 -0.35
C ALA A 252 -11.43 13.72 0.59
N PRO A 253 -10.23 14.33 0.61
CA PRO A 253 -9.10 13.81 1.36
C PRO A 253 -9.21 14.14 2.85
N ALA A 254 -8.58 13.32 3.69
CA ALA A 254 -8.22 13.67 5.05
C ALA A 254 -7.00 14.61 5.00
N PHE A 255 -7.20 15.90 4.84
CA PHE A 255 -6.15 16.88 4.54
C PHE A 255 -4.94 16.76 5.47
N LEU A 256 -5.16 16.67 6.79
CA LEU A 256 -4.06 16.50 7.75
C LEU A 256 -3.22 15.24 7.48
N ALA A 257 -3.85 14.14 7.08
CA ALA A 257 -3.13 12.92 6.72
C ALA A 257 -2.29 13.11 5.46
N TYR A 258 -2.77 13.88 4.47
CA TYR A 258 -2.01 14.18 3.27
C TYR A 258 -0.87 15.19 3.51
N HIS A 259 -0.98 16.11 4.47
CA HIS A 259 0.15 16.90 4.95
C HIS A 259 1.28 15.98 5.44
N GLY A 260 0.97 15.00 6.27
CA GLY A 260 1.96 14.01 6.70
C GLY A 260 2.47 13.13 5.55
N ALA A 261 1.60 12.71 4.65
CA ALA A 261 1.97 11.85 3.51
C ALA A 261 2.99 12.51 2.58
N GLU A 262 2.87 13.80 2.34
CA GLU A 262 3.82 14.54 1.51
C GLU A 262 5.26 14.40 2.03
N HIS A 263 5.45 14.46 3.35
CA HIS A 263 6.74 14.31 4.01
C HIS A 263 7.25 12.85 4.00
N SER A 264 6.37 11.86 4.24
CA SER A 264 6.75 10.45 4.18
C SER A 264 7.20 10.03 2.78
N LEU A 265 6.45 10.44 1.75
CA LEU A 265 6.77 10.15 0.35
C LEU A 265 8.05 10.88 -0.10
N ALA A 266 8.31 12.08 0.43
CA ALA A 266 9.56 12.80 0.20
C ALA A 266 10.77 12.05 0.75
N LEU A 267 10.67 11.49 1.96
CA LEU A 267 11.72 10.68 2.56
C LEU A 267 12.03 9.44 1.71
N LEU A 268 11.00 8.70 1.28
CA LEU A 268 11.20 7.52 0.44
C LEU A 268 11.83 7.86 -0.92
N ALA A 269 11.46 8.99 -1.52
CA ALA A 269 12.07 9.47 -2.76
C ALA A 269 13.54 9.91 -2.56
N GLU A 270 13.86 10.52 -1.41
CA GLU A 270 15.22 10.92 -1.05
C GLU A 270 16.14 9.70 -0.86
N ILE A 271 15.66 8.67 -0.15
CA ILE A 271 16.41 7.43 0.10
C ILE A 271 16.53 6.61 -1.19
N GLY A 272 15.47 6.55 -1.98
CA GLY A 272 15.35 5.72 -3.18
C GLY A 272 14.87 4.29 -2.88
N ILE A 273 13.89 3.84 -3.67
CA ILE A 273 13.22 2.53 -3.45
C ILE A 273 14.19 1.35 -3.54
N ASP A 274 15.20 1.40 -4.40
CA ASP A 274 16.21 0.33 -4.50
C ASP A 274 17.02 0.16 -3.22
N ALA A 275 17.37 1.26 -2.54
CA ALA A 275 18.07 1.21 -1.26
C ALA A 275 17.17 0.65 -0.15
N VAL A 276 15.88 1.07 -0.11
CA VAL A 276 14.88 0.51 0.80
C VAL A 276 14.69 -0.99 0.55
N HIS A 277 14.58 -1.39 -0.72
CA HIS A 277 14.45 -2.79 -1.13
C HIS A 277 15.62 -3.63 -0.64
N ALA A 278 16.85 -3.20 -0.93
CA ALA A 278 18.06 -3.92 -0.53
C ALA A 278 18.14 -4.07 1.00
N HIS A 279 17.88 -3.01 1.75
CA HIS A 279 17.86 -3.02 3.21
C HIS A 279 16.82 -4.00 3.78
N ASN A 280 15.56 -3.87 3.37
CA ASN A 280 14.46 -4.67 3.89
C ASN A 280 14.61 -6.16 3.58
N THR A 281 15.03 -6.47 2.35
CA THR A 281 15.22 -7.87 1.92
C THR A 281 16.43 -8.53 2.59
N ALA A 282 17.50 -7.77 2.87
CA ALA A 282 18.66 -8.28 3.61
C ALA A 282 18.28 -8.67 5.05
N LEU A 283 17.51 -7.82 5.76
CA LEU A 283 17.03 -8.12 7.11
C LEU A 283 16.07 -9.31 7.12
N ALA A 284 15.14 -9.36 6.16
CA ALA A 284 14.21 -10.47 6.03
C ALA A 284 14.92 -11.80 5.71
N ALA A 285 15.96 -11.77 4.87
CA ALA A 285 16.77 -12.95 4.57
C ALA A 285 17.55 -13.44 5.79
N ARG A 286 18.18 -12.50 6.55
CA ARG A 286 18.84 -12.81 7.83
C ARG A 286 17.88 -13.49 8.81
N PHE A 287 16.67 -12.94 8.94
CA PHE A 287 15.65 -13.50 9.85
C PHE A 287 15.22 -14.90 9.41
N ARG A 288 14.96 -15.14 8.10
CA ARG A 288 14.65 -16.47 7.58
C ARG A 288 15.76 -17.49 7.84
N THR A 289 17.00 -17.10 7.60
CA THR A 289 18.15 -17.96 7.86
C THR A 289 18.29 -18.30 9.35
N GLY A 290 18.12 -17.30 10.23
CA GLY A 290 18.16 -17.52 11.68
C GLY A 290 17.03 -18.43 12.17
N LEU A 291 15.80 -18.24 11.68
CA LEU A 291 14.66 -19.10 11.98
C LEU A 291 14.94 -20.55 11.61
N ALA A 292 15.48 -20.82 10.41
CA ALA A 292 15.86 -22.17 10.00
C ALA A 292 16.94 -22.76 10.90
N GLY A 293 17.90 -21.92 11.36
CA GLY A 293 18.96 -22.33 12.29
C GLY A 293 18.47 -22.76 13.67
N ILE A 294 17.31 -22.26 14.11
CA ILE A 294 16.65 -22.62 15.38
C ILE A 294 15.48 -23.61 15.18
N GLY A 295 15.37 -24.23 14.00
CA GLY A 295 14.41 -25.32 13.72
C GLY A 295 13.01 -24.87 13.30
N HIS A 296 12.83 -23.61 12.90
CA HIS A 296 11.57 -23.11 12.36
C HIS A 296 11.62 -22.99 10.83
N GLU A 297 10.52 -23.30 10.16
CA GLU A 297 10.39 -23.21 8.71
C GLU A 297 9.52 -22.00 8.32
N PRO A 298 10.11 -20.85 7.96
CA PRO A 298 9.35 -19.72 7.46
C PRO A 298 8.79 -20.00 6.05
N VAL A 299 7.68 -19.34 5.72
CA VAL A 299 7.15 -19.37 4.35
C VAL A 299 8.23 -18.94 3.37
N PRO A 300 8.51 -19.71 2.30
CA PRO A 300 9.52 -19.37 1.31
C PRO A 300 9.21 -18.04 0.63
N GLY A 301 10.25 -17.23 0.36
CA GLY A 301 10.08 -15.96 -0.34
C GLY A 301 11.24 -15.01 -0.15
N ARG A 302 11.19 -13.90 -0.89
CA ARG A 302 12.22 -12.83 -0.87
C ARG A 302 11.65 -11.45 -0.50
N THR A 303 10.46 -11.43 0.11
CA THR A 303 9.80 -10.18 0.48
C THR A 303 10.26 -9.69 1.84
N ALA A 304 9.96 -8.42 2.14
CA ALA A 304 10.20 -7.81 3.45
C ALA A 304 9.29 -8.37 4.56
N ILE A 305 8.32 -9.20 4.22
CA ILE A 305 7.40 -9.87 5.15
C ILE A 305 7.85 -11.32 5.29
N VAL A 306 8.00 -11.76 6.55
CA VAL A 306 8.35 -13.15 6.89
C VAL A 306 7.26 -13.72 7.77
N ALA A 307 6.64 -14.81 7.36
CA ALA A 307 5.66 -15.54 8.14
C ALA A 307 6.19 -16.91 8.52
N VAL A 308 5.87 -17.36 9.75
CA VAL A 308 6.23 -18.68 10.26
C VAL A 308 4.94 -19.39 10.63
N PRO A 309 4.55 -20.44 9.87
CA PRO A 309 3.33 -21.19 10.13
C PRO A 309 3.31 -21.81 11.53
N GLY A 310 2.15 -21.74 12.20
CA GLY A 310 1.93 -22.35 13.51
C GLY A 310 2.60 -21.62 14.69
N LEU A 311 3.41 -20.58 14.44
CA LEU A 311 4.17 -19.90 15.48
C LEU A 311 3.46 -18.64 16.02
N GLY A 312 2.19 -18.38 15.64
CA GLY A 312 1.42 -17.23 16.08
C GLY A 312 1.29 -17.12 17.60
N SER A 313 1.23 -18.25 18.30
CA SER A 313 1.16 -18.32 19.77
C SER A 313 2.39 -17.76 20.50
N ARG A 314 3.51 -17.50 19.79
CA ARG A 314 4.73 -16.89 20.35
C ARG A 314 4.65 -15.36 20.41
N GLU A 315 3.65 -14.73 19.75
CA GLU A 315 3.48 -13.27 19.75
C GLU A 315 3.49 -12.66 21.16
N PRO A 316 2.76 -13.18 22.18
CA PRO A 316 2.78 -12.63 23.52
C PRO A 316 4.15 -12.74 24.23
N ALA A 317 4.96 -13.75 23.89
CA ALA A 317 6.33 -13.87 24.45
C ALA A 317 7.25 -12.77 23.88
N LEU A 318 7.20 -12.56 22.56
CA LEU A 318 7.91 -11.50 21.87
C LEU A 318 7.49 -10.13 22.39
N ALA A 319 6.18 -9.88 22.59
CA ALA A 319 5.67 -8.63 23.13
C ALA A 319 6.22 -8.33 24.53
N ARG A 320 6.34 -9.35 25.43
CA ARG A 320 6.97 -9.21 26.75
C ARG A 320 8.46 -8.85 26.68
N ALA A 321 9.14 -9.26 25.62
CA ALA A 321 10.52 -8.91 25.33
C ALA A 321 10.67 -7.55 24.61
N GLY A 322 9.57 -6.79 24.44
CA GLY A 322 9.59 -5.51 23.74
C GLY A 322 9.66 -5.61 22.22
N ILE A 323 9.28 -6.75 21.66
CA ILE A 323 9.28 -7.00 20.21
C ILE A 323 7.84 -7.02 19.69
N THR A 324 7.53 -6.14 18.74
CA THR A 324 6.21 -6.04 18.13
C THR A 324 6.17 -6.80 16.80
N VAL A 325 5.39 -7.85 16.73
CA VAL A 325 5.07 -8.67 15.56
C VAL A 325 3.54 -8.79 15.42
N SER A 326 3.04 -9.68 14.59
CA SER A 326 1.60 -10.00 14.57
C SER A 326 1.33 -11.48 14.36
N ASP A 327 0.28 -12.02 15.00
CA ASP A 327 -0.36 -13.26 14.59
C ASP A 327 -1.28 -12.97 13.40
N ARG A 328 -1.17 -13.78 12.36
CA ARG A 328 -2.06 -13.77 11.18
C ARG A 328 -2.45 -15.19 10.81
N ALA A 329 -3.70 -15.55 11.12
CA ALA A 329 -4.23 -16.90 10.86
C ALA A 329 -3.35 -18.02 11.46
N GLY A 330 -2.82 -17.79 12.67
CA GLY A 330 -1.93 -18.74 13.37
C GLY A 330 -0.47 -18.66 12.95
N ASN A 331 -0.11 -17.79 12.00
CA ASN A 331 1.28 -17.58 11.60
C ASN A 331 1.88 -16.39 12.37
N LEU A 332 3.07 -16.55 12.92
CA LEU A 332 3.87 -15.41 13.37
C LEU A 332 4.34 -14.64 12.13
N ARG A 333 4.03 -13.34 12.04
CA ARG A 333 4.42 -12.50 10.92
C ARG A 333 5.28 -11.32 11.38
N ALA A 334 6.52 -11.27 10.92
CA ALA A 334 7.41 -10.14 11.02
C ALA A 334 7.49 -9.38 9.69
N ALA A 335 7.69 -8.06 9.74
CA ALA A 335 7.82 -7.22 8.55
C ALA A 335 8.83 -6.10 8.80
N PHE A 336 9.83 -6.02 7.93
CA PHE A 336 10.99 -5.15 8.06
C PHE A 336 10.84 -3.86 7.24
N HIS A 337 11.41 -2.77 7.78
CA HIS A 337 11.48 -1.49 7.07
C HIS A 337 12.73 -0.69 7.53
N LEU A 338 12.86 0.54 7.04
CA LEU A 338 13.99 1.46 7.24
C LEU A 338 14.53 1.50 8.68
N TYR A 339 13.63 1.52 9.67
CA TYR A 339 13.97 1.66 11.11
C TYR A 339 14.42 0.36 11.77
N ASN A 340 14.48 -0.75 11.05
CA ASN A 340 14.95 -2.01 11.59
C ASN A 340 16.44 -2.21 11.33
N THR A 341 17.09 -2.93 12.24
CA THR A 341 18.52 -3.21 12.23
C THR A 341 18.80 -4.71 12.31
N GLN A 342 20.05 -5.10 12.13
CA GLN A 342 20.47 -6.49 12.36
C GLN A 342 20.28 -6.89 13.83
N ALA A 343 20.50 -5.95 14.79
CA ALA A 343 20.29 -6.21 16.20
C ALA A 343 18.81 -6.53 16.52
N ASP A 344 17.84 -5.89 15.82
CA ASP A 344 16.42 -6.21 15.98
C ASP A 344 16.12 -7.64 15.54
N VAL A 345 16.74 -8.07 14.43
CA VAL A 345 16.62 -9.45 13.93
C VAL A 345 17.20 -10.44 14.94
N ASP A 346 18.41 -10.18 15.44
CA ASP A 346 19.11 -11.07 16.37
C ASP A 346 18.33 -11.19 17.69
N HIS A 347 17.83 -10.07 18.24
CA HIS A 347 16.98 -10.04 19.42
C HIS A 347 15.70 -10.87 19.26
N ALA A 348 15.05 -10.77 18.08
CA ALA A 348 13.85 -11.59 17.82
C ALA A 348 14.16 -13.10 17.73
N LEU A 349 15.30 -13.46 17.14
CA LEU A 349 15.74 -14.85 17.04
C LEU A 349 16.12 -15.44 18.41
N GLU A 350 16.78 -14.66 19.28
CA GLU A 350 17.09 -15.08 20.66
C GLU A 350 15.83 -15.43 21.43
N VAL A 351 14.79 -14.58 21.40
CA VAL A 351 13.51 -14.83 22.08
C VAL A 351 12.75 -16.01 21.48
N LEU A 352 12.93 -16.30 20.19
CA LEU A 352 12.27 -17.44 19.52
C LEU A 352 12.99 -18.77 19.75
N ALA A 353 14.29 -18.74 20.09
CA ALA A 353 15.10 -19.92 20.41
C ALA A 353 14.77 -20.52 21.79
N ASP A 354 14.24 -19.70 22.74
CA ASP A 354 13.78 -20.10 24.08
C ASP A 354 12.38 -20.78 24.03
#